data_cbdaaa2cd3ea318b55541b5db989a396
#
_entry.id   cbdaaa2cd3ea318b55541b5db989a396
#
_cell.length_a   1.000
_cell.length_b   1.000
_cell.length_c   1.000
_cell.angle_alpha   90.00
_cell.angle_beta   90.00
_cell.angle_gamma   90.00
#
_symmetry.space_group_name_H-M   'P 1'
#
loop_
_entity.id
_entity.type
_entity.pdbx_description
1 polymer ?
#
loop_
_entity_poly.entity_id
_entity_poly.type
_entity_poly.pdbx_seq_one_letter_code
_entity_poly.pdbx_strand_id
1 'polypeptide(L)'
;MEGVTLADVAREAGVSSAAASMALNDRPGVARGTRERVLLAARRLGYRRRRRGAGLIGVIPTDLGNPYHTDVIAGIEAEAETLGLGVVIAHGRRDSDHLERQLQRLLDLDVDGIVAVTTWLSPHALEQAGRTVPVVVIGRMQDAVPGTDAVRNLDQAGAALAVRHLVERGHRRLAHVTLSTRPGPAMRRAGFLAEAERLGLRENAQVIGPESASEGIDLLLRALRRGDPTAPTAVFAANDIAAVEVLHRAADLGVEVPARLSVVGYDSSAVALTVRPHLTSVNQPRQEMGKLAAQMLRERLAGRDHDASASVEPVLRIRDSTGPGPALSAGAAESGV
;
A
#
# COMPACT_ATOMS: atom_id res chain seq x y z
N MET A 1 9.14 -27.07 -16.49
CA MET A 1 9.59 -28.37 -15.96
C MET A 1 8.65 -28.70 -14.81
N GLU A 2 7.95 -29.83 -14.88
CA GLU A 2 7.14 -30.32 -13.77
C GLU A 2 8.06 -30.59 -12.56
N GLY A 3 7.70 -30.06 -11.41
CA GLY A 3 8.48 -30.26 -10.19
C GLY A 3 8.41 -31.70 -9.72
N VAL A 4 9.47 -32.18 -9.07
CA VAL A 4 9.54 -33.56 -8.52
C VAL A 4 8.39 -33.75 -7.53
N THR A 5 7.65 -34.86 -7.72
CA THR A 5 6.47 -35.20 -6.94
C THR A 5 6.78 -36.24 -5.84
N LEU A 6 5.88 -36.40 -4.87
CA LEU A 6 5.96 -37.47 -3.88
C LEU A 6 5.96 -38.85 -4.55
N ALA A 7 5.26 -39.01 -5.67
CA ALA A 7 5.25 -40.24 -6.44
C ALA A 7 6.62 -40.57 -7.05
N ASP A 8 7.38 -39.55 -7.47
CA ASP A 8 8.74 -39.72 -7.97
C ASP A 8 9.70 -40.17 -6.86
N VAL A 9 9.59 -39.59 -5.67
CA VAL A 9 10.35 -39.99 -4.48
C VAL A 9 10.01 -41.44 -4.09
N ALA A 10 8.72 -41.79 -4.09
CA ALA A 10 8.28 -43.13 -3.78
C ALA A 10 8.84 -44.15 -4.77
N ARG A 11 8.83 -43.83 -6.06
CA ARG A 11 9.37 -44.64 -7.14
C ARG A 11 10.89 -44.83 -6.98
N GLU A 12 11.64 -43.77 -6.75
CA GLU A 12 13.10 -43.78 -6.54
C GLU A 12 13.48 -44.58 -5.28
N ALA A 13 12.69 -44.46 -4.21
CA ALA A 13 12.94 -45.19 -2.95
C ALA A 13 12.43 -46.64 -2.97
N GLY A 14 11.72 -47.07 -4.02
CA GLY A 14 11.12 -48.40 -4.11
C GLY A 14 10.06 -48.69 -3.05
N VAL A 15 9.17 -47.70 -2.79
CA VAL A 15 8.09 -47.81 -1.77
C VAL A 15 6.76 -47.25 -2.33
N SER A 16 5.66 -47.51 -1.63
CA SER A 16 4.38 -46.88 -1.96
C SER A 16 4.39 -45.37 -1.61
N SER A 17 3.58 -44.60 -2.32
CA SER A 17 3.42 -43.14 -2.00
C SER A 17 2.96 -42.90 -0.55
N ALA A 18 2.15 -43.84 0.00
CA ALA A 18 1.74 -43.79 1.41
C ALA A 18 2.94 -44.00 2.35
N ALA A 19 3.80 -44.97 2.08
CA ALA A 19 5.01 -45.22 2.87
C ALA A 19 6.02 -44.07 2.73
N ALA A 20 6.20 -43.51 1.55
CA ALA A 20 7.03 -42.33 1.33
C ALA A 20 6.49 -41.12 2.12
N SER A 21 5.19 -40.89 2.09
CA SER A 21 4.54 -39.82 2.87
C SER A 21 4.74 -40.01 4.38
N MET A 22 4.54 -41.24 4.90
CA MET A 22 4.76 -41.53 6.32
C MET A 22 6.23 -41.34 6.72
N ALA A 23 7.18 -41.81 5.89
CA ALA A 23 8.61 -41.63 6.12
C ALA A 23 9.04 -40.16 6.19
N LEU A 24 8.60 -39.39 5.22
CA LEU A 24 8.87 -37.95 5.15
C LEU A 24 8.19 -37.14 6.31
N ASN A 25 7.08 -37.66 6.83
CA ASN A 25 6.32 -37.04 7.93
C ASN A 25 6.73 -37.52 9.32
N ASP A 26 7.77 -38.32 9.42
CA ASP A 26 8.23 -38.91 10.67
C ASP A 26 7.14 -39.67 11.45
N ARG A 27 6.13 -40.20 10.74
CA ARG A 27 5.03 -40.93 11.35
C ARG A 27 5.51 -42.34 11.78
N PRO A 28 4.98 -42.90 12.86
CA PRO A 28 5.24 -44.27 13.26
C PRO A 28 4.70 -45.25 12.20
N GLY A 29 5.29 -46.47 12.13
CA GLY A 29 4.87 -47.52 11.17
C GLY A 29 5.77 -47.66 9.94
N VAL A 30 6.85 -46.86 9.82
CA VAL A 30 7.87 -47.03 8.77
C VAL A 30 9.20 -47.51 9.38
N ALA A 31 9.72 -48.63 8.89
CA ALA A 31 11.02 -49.16 9.32
C ALA A 31 12.15 -48.12 9.07
N ARG A 32 13.15 -48.07 9.97
CA ARG A 32 14.26 -47.11 9.90
C ARG A 32 14.99 -47.12 8.54
N GLY A 33 15.32 -48.30 8.01
CA GLY A 33 15.99 -48.41 6.71
C GLY A 33 15.13 -47.92 5.53
N THR A 34 13.81 -48.08 5.61
CA THR A 34 12.88 -47.52 4.60
C THR A 34 12.85 -46.00 4.69
N ARG A 35 12.83 -45.47 5.87
CA ARG A 35 12.88 -44.01 6.09
C ARG A 35 14.17 -43.40 5.56
N GLU A 36 15.31 -44.03 5.82
CA GLU A 36 16.62 -43.55 5.31
C GLU A 36 16.65 -43.55 3.77
N ARG A 37 16.14 -44.63 3.11
CA ARG A 37 16.04 -44.70 1.63
C ARG A 37 15.17 -43.57 1.07
N VAL A 38 13.99 -43.30 1.67
CA VAL A 38 13.08 -42.25 1.23
C VAL A 38 13.72 -40.85 1.38
N LEU A 39 14.37 -40.59 2.50
CA LEU A 39 15.08 -39.30 2.74
C LEU A 39 16.24 -39.14 1.75
N LEU A 40 16.95 -40.18 1.41
CA LEU A 40 18.04 -40.13 0.44
C LEU A 40 17.49 -39.89 -0.98
N ALA A 41 16.43 -40.59 -1.38
CA ALA A 41 15.75 -40.38 -2.65
C ALA A 41 15.22 -38.94 -2.79
N ALA A 42 14.58 -38.42 -1.76
CA ALA A 42 14.09 -37.02 -1.71
C ALA A 42 15.23 -36.00 -1.92
N ARG A 43 16.38 -36.20 -1.24
CA ARG A 43 17.56 -35.34 -1.41
C ARG A 43 18.15 -35.44 -2.83
N ARG A 44 18.29 -36.66 -3.40
CA ARG A 44 18.83 -36.88 -4.75
C ARG A 44 18.00 -36.21 -5.84
N LEU A 45 16.68 -36.31 -5.70
CA LEU A 45 15.73 -35.75 -6.66
C LEU A 45 15.50 -34.26 -6.46
N GLY A 46 16.03 -33.64 -5.38
CA GLY A 46 15.71 -32.29 -5.01
C GLY A 46 14.24 -32.12 -4.60
N TYR A 47 13.60 -33.22 -4.14
CA TYR A 47 12.23 -33.17 -3.68
C TYR A 47 12.13 -32.27 -2.46
N ARG A 48 11.48 -31.15 -2.61
CA ARG A 48 11.05 -30.30 -1.51
C ARG A 48 9.64 -30.72 -1.12
N ARG A 49 9.51 -31.20 0.11
CA ARG A 49 8.20 -31.49 0.67
C ARG A 49 7.42 -30.19 0.71
N ARG A 50 6.37 -30.07 -0.07
CA ARG A 50 5.37 -29.02 0.13
C ARG A 50 4.75 -29.26 1.50
N ARG A 51 5.19 -28.53 2.51
CA ARG A 51 4.51 -28.42 3.78
C ARG A 51 3.31 -27.49 3.60
N ARG A 52 2.32 -27.90 2.79
CA ARG A 52 1.02 -27.24 2.86
C ARG A 52 0.54 -27.37 4.30
N GLY A 53 0.23 -26.24 4.94
CA GLY A 53 -0.18 -26.19 6.32
C GLY A 53 0.99 -26.03 7.31
N ALA A 54 2.13 -25.44 6.88
CA ALA A 54 3.18 -24.98 7.81
C ALA A 54 2.70 -23.85 8.71
N GLY A 55 1.54 -23.28 8.38
CA GLY A 55 1.03 -22.10 9.08
C GLY A 55 1.90 -20.86 8.83
N LEU A 56 2.53 -20.73 7.66
CA LEU A 56 3.45 -19.64 7.33
C LEU A 56 2.97 -18.86 6.13
N ILE A 57 2.82 -17.54 6.26
CA ILE A 57 2.50 -16.64 5.16
C ILE A 57 3.66 -15.70 4.86
N GLY A 58 3.85 -15.38 3.56
CA GLY A 58 4.81 -14.41 3.10
C GLY A 58 4.18 -13.02 3.00
N VAL A 59 4.86 -11.99 3.49
CA VAL A 59 4.45 -10.59 3.32
C VAL A 59 5.55 -9.85 2.57
N ILE A 60 5.20 -9.19 1.46
CA ILE A 60 6.16 -8.50 0.61
C ILE A 60 5.80 -7.02 0.46
N PRO A 61 6.34 -6.12 1.32
CA PRO A 61 6.17 -4.67 1.19
C PRO A 61 7.14 -4.07 0.18
N THR A 62 6.72 -2.97 -0.45
CA THR A 62 7.61 -2.18 -1.33
C THR A 62 8.78 -1.60 -0.56
N ASP A 63 8.53 -1.05 0.62
CA ASP A 63 9.53 -0.31 1.41
C ASP A 63 9.17 -0.34 2.90
N LEU A 64 10.08 -0.79 3.74
CA LEU A 64 9.92 -0.78 5.19
C LEU A 64 10.22 0.60 5.83
N GLY A 65 10.86 1.51 5.09
CA GLY A 65 11.09 2.88 5.53
C GLY A 65 9.85 3.78 5.46
N ASN A 66 8.79 3.35 4.78
CA ASN A 66 7.53 4.08 4.74
C ASN A 66 6.56 3.53 5.81
N PRO A 67 6.14 4.36 6.80
CA PRO A 67 5.21 3.96 7.86
C PRO A 67 3.89 3.36 7.37
N TYR A 68 3.46 3.69 6.16
CA TYR A 68 2.29 3.05 5.55
C TYR A 68 2.42 1.52 5.53
N HIS A 69 3.57 1.00 5.07
CA HIS A 69 3.77 -0.44 4.95
C HIS A 69 3.88 -1.13 6.31
N THR A 70 4.56 -0.51 7.27
CA THR A 70 4.72 -1.09 8.62
C THR A 70 3.40 -1.17 9.37
N ASP A 71 2.52 -0.18 9.21
CA ASP A 71 1.19 -0.21 9.83
C ASP A 71 0.28 -1.28 9.19
N VAL A 72 0.37 -1.49 7.87
CA VAL A 72 -0.34 -2.58 7.18
C VAL A 72 0.18 -3.93 7.68
N ILE A 73 1.50 -4.10 7.78
CA ILE A 73 2.14 -5.33 8.26
C ILE A 73 1.69 -5.62 9.69
N ALA A 74 1.65 -4.62 10.57
CA ALA A 74 1.17 -4.80 11.94
C ALA A 74 -0.28 -5.34 11.98
N GLY A 75 -1.15 -4.89 11.07
CA GLY A 75 -2.50 -5.44 10.93
C GLY A 75 -2.51 -6.88 10.42
N ILE A 76 -1.61 -7.23 9.49
CA ILE A 76 -1.45 -8.61 9.00
C ILE A 76 -0.97 -9.51 10.15
N GLU A 77 0.07 -9.11 10.87
CA GLU A 77 0.65 -9.89 11.98
C GLU A 77 -0.37 -10.14 13.08
N ALA A 78 -1.08 -9.10 13.52
CA ALA A 78 -2.09 -9.22 14.57
C ALA A 78 -3.21 -10.21 14.18
N GLU A 79 -3.68 -10.21 12.95
CA GLU A 79 -4.69 -11.15 12.49
C GLU A 79 -4.10 -12.56 12.26
N ALA A 80 -2.89 -12.64 11.69
CA ALA A 80 -2.20 -13.92 11.49
C ALA A 80 -1.98 -14.67 12.81
N GLU A 81 -1.63 -13.97 13.89
CA GLU A 81 -1.49 -14.54 15.23
C GLU A 81 -2.79 -15.20 15.70
N THR A 82 -3.96 -14.53 15.52
CA THR A 82 -5.26 -15.10 15.89
C THR A 82 -5.61 -16.34 15.08
N LEU A 83 -5.05 -16.45 13.87
CA LEU A 83 -5.26 -17.57 12.95
C LEU A 83 -4.22 -18.68 13.12
N GLY A 84 -3.25 -18.53 14.03
CA GLY A 84 -2.16 -19.47 14.23
C GLY A 84 -1.17 -19.53 13.06
N LEU A 85 -1.03 -18.44 12.30
CA LEU A 85 -0.14 -18.31 11.16
C LEU A 85 1.13 -17.53 11.55
N GLY A 86 2.30 -18.05 11.14
CA GLY A 86 3.55 -17.31 11.19
C GLY A 86 3.69 -16.36 9.99
N VAL A 87 4.45 -15.26 10.17
CA VAL A 87 4.68 -14.25 9.12
C VAL A 87 6.17 -14.20 8.78
N VAL A 88 6.49 -14.23 7.48
CA VAL A 88 7.84 -13.94 6.96
C VAL A 88 7.76 -12.71 6.07
N ILE A 89 8.57 -11.69 6.38
CA ILE A 89 8.60 -10.43 5.64
C ILE A 89 9.78 -10.43 4.65
N ALA A 90 9.51 -10.16 3.38
CA ALA A 90 10.50 -10.03 2.31
C ALA A 90 10.53 -8.60 1.77
N HIS A 91 11.53 -7.81 2.15
CA HIS A 91 11.62 -6.38 1.83
C HIS A 91 11.94 -6.10 0.36
N GLY A 92 11.11 -5.30 -0.31
CA GLY A 92 11.19 -4.98 -1.73
C GLY A 92 12.21 -3.91 -2.12
N ARG A 93 12.71 -3.09 -1.18
CA ARG A 93 13.74 -2.05 -1.39
C ARG A 93 13.41 -1.02 -2.47
N ARG A 94 12.13 -0.82 -2.78
CA ARG A 94 11.67 0.08 -3.86
C ARG A 94 12.23 -0.29 -5.24
N ASP A 95 12.47 -1.57 -5.49
CA ASP A 95 13.04 -2.11 -6.71
C ASP A 95 12.16 -3.25 -7.22
N SER A 96 11.62 -3.12 -8.44
CA SER A 96 10.68 -4.08 -9.03
C SER A 96 11.31 -5.44 -9.26
N ASP A 97 12.56 -5.49 -9.76
CA ASP A 97 13.25 -6.74 -10.03
C ASP A 97 13.60 -7.44 -8.71
N HIS A 98 13.95 -6.65 -7.69
CA HIS A 98 14.19 -7.19 -6.36
C HIS A 98 12.91 -7.76 -5.75
N LEU A 99 11.77 -7.08 -5.91
CA LEU A 99 10.45 -7.57 -5.47
C LEU A 99 10.10 -8.92 -6.10
N GLU A 100 10.31 -9.07 -7.42
CA GLU A 100 10.05 -10.34 -8.10
C GLU A 100 10.99 -11.46 -7.61
N ARG A 101 12.26 -11.17 -7.36
CA ARG A 101 13.18 -12.12 -6.72
C ARG A 101 12.75 -12.49 -5.29
N GLN A 102 12.25 -11.55 -4.50
CA GLN A 102 11.74 -11.84 -3.17
C GLN A 102 10.44 -12.66 -3.21
N LEU A 103 9.57 -12.38 -4.17
CA LEU A 103 8.36 -13.18 -4.41
C LEU A 103 8.74 -14.64 -4.69
N GLN A 104 9.71 -14.88 -5.59
CA GLN A 104 10.20 -16.22 -5.87
C GLN A 104 10.79 -16.91 -4.63
N ARG A 105 11.56 -16.19 -3.82
CA ARG A 105 12.13 -16.73 -2.57
C ARG A 105 11.05 -17.15 -1.57
N LEU A 106 9.96 -16.38 -1.45
CA LEU A 106 8.83 -16.77 -0.61
C LEU A 106 8.17 -18.07 -1.12
N LEU A 107 8.01 -18.20 -2.45
CA LEU A 107 7.52 -19.42 -3.06
C LEU A 107 8.48 -20.60 -2.80
N ASP A 108 9.79 -20.38 -2.87
CA ASP A 108 10.82 -21.39 -2.59
C ASP A 108 10.85 -21.79 -1.10
N LEU A 109 10.37 -20.94 -0.19
CA LEU A 109 10.21 -21.24 1.24
C LEU A 109 8.94 -22.06 1.54
N ASP A 110 8.15 -22.41 0.51
CA ASP A 110 6.89 -23.14 0.66
C ASP A 110 5.88 -22.46 1.61
N VAL A 111 5.79 -21.10 1.54
CA VAL A 111 4.76 -20.37 2.30
C VAL A 111 3.36 -20.82 1.84
N ASP A 112 2.38 -20.82 2.74
CA ASP A 112 1.02 -21.27 2.45
C ASP A 112 0.23 -20.23 1.64
N GLY A 113 0.65 -18.95 1.69
CA GLY A 113 0.07 -17.86 0.94
C GLY A 113 0.91 -16.60 1.02
N ILE A 114 0.58 -15.59 0.21
CA ILE A 114 1.35 -14.35 0.09
C ILE A 114 0.42 -13.13 0.20
N VAL A 115 0.82 -12.14 1.00
CA VAL A 115 0.24 -10.79 1.00
C VAL A 115 1.24 -9.82 0.38
N ALA A 116 0.93 -9.30 -0.80
CA ALA A 116 1.75 -8.31 -1.50
C ALA A 116 1.30 -6.89 -1.11
N VAL A 117 2.07 -6.22 -0.25
CA VAL A 117 1.83 -4.81 0.16
C VAL A 117 2.58 -3.90 -0.81
N THR A 118 2.25 -4.05 -2.09
CA THR A 118 2.96 -3.39 -3.18
C THR A 118 2.13 -3.38 -4.46
N THR A 119 2.32 -2.34 -5.27
CA THR A 119 1.82 -2.25 -6.65
C THR A 119 2.98 -2.24 -7.67
N TRP A 120 4.17 -2.69 -7.25
CA TRP A 120 5.39 -2.69 -8.06
C TRP A 120 5.71 -4.07 -8.66
N LEU A 121 5.02 -5.12 -8.21
CA LEU A 121 5.07 -6.42 -8.86
C LEU A 121 4.32 -6.36 -10.19
N SER A 122 4.84 -7.03 -11.21
CA SER A 122 4.15 -7.14 -12.48
C SER A 122 2.88 -7.99 -12.35
N PRO A 123 1.81 -7.72 -13.12
CA PRO A 123 0.63 -8.57 -13.17
C PRO A 123 0.99 -10.03 -13.47
N HIS A 124 1.96 -10.25 -14.37
CA HIS A 124 2.44 -11.58 -14.72
C HIS A 124 3.05 -12.33 -13.52
N ALA A 125 3.92 -11.66 -12.73
CA ALA A 125 4.53 -12.28 -11.56
C ALA A 125 3.48 -12.64 -10.49
N LEU A 126 2.49 -11.77 -10.28
CA LEU A 126 1.38 -12.02 -9.35
C LEU A 126 0.49 -13.17 -9.81
N GLU A 127 0.15 -13.24 -11.11
CA GLU A 127 -0.62 -14.34 -11.69
C GLU A 127 0.11 -15.69 -11.55
N GLN A 128 1.42 -15.71 -11.84
CA GLN A 128 2.21 -16.93 -11.66
C GLN A 128 2.27 -17.39 -10.20
N ALA A 129 2.42 -16.46 -9.26
CA ALA A 129 2.37 -16.77 -7.84
C ALA A 129 0.98 -17.30 -7.43
N GLY A 130 -0.10 -16.69 -7.93
CA GLY A 130 -1.49 -17.09 -7.69
C GLY A 130 -1.84 -18.50 -8.16
N ARG A 131 -1.13 -19.02 -9.18
CA ARG A 131 -1.24 -20.44 -9.61
C ARG A 131 -0.59 -21.42 -8.63
N THR A 132 0.27 -20.94 -7.76
CA THR A 132 1.05 -21.78 -6.82
C THR A 132 0.48 -21.72 -5.41
N VAL A 133 0.19 -20.53 -4.92
CA VAL A 133 -0.37 -20.25 -3.58
C VAL A 133 -1.40 -19.12 -3.65
N PRO A 134 -2.36 -19.03 -2.73
CA PRO A 134 -3.22 -17.85 -2.60
C PRO A 134 -2.43 -16.56 -2.47
N VAL A 135 -2.82 -15.53 -3.23
CA VAL A 135 -2.18 -14.20 -3.20
C VAL A 135 -3.25 -13.14 -2.93
N VAL A 136 -2.97 -12.24 -1.98
CA VAL A 136 -3.76 -11.04 -1.72
C VAL A 136 -2.89 -9.82 -1.96
N VAL A 137 -3.35 -8.88 -2.78
CA VAL A 137 -2.66 -7.62 -3.08
C VAL A 137 -3.28 -6.48 -2.28
N ILE A 138 -2.48 -5.77 -1.49
CA ILE A 138 -2.89 -4.54 -0.82
C ILE A 138 -2.41 -3.35 -1.63
N GLY A 139 -3.35 -2.55 -2.12
CA GLY A 139 -3.12 -1.40 -2.96
C GLY A 139 -3.91 -1.48 -4.27
N ARG A 140 -3.77 -0.46 -5.09
CA ARG A 140 -4.46 -0.40 -6.38
C ARG A 140 -3.53 -0.86 -7.50
N MET A 141 -3.89 -1.95 -8.15
CA MET A 141 -3.34 -2.33 -9.46
C MET A 141 -4.08 -1.55 -10.56
N GLN A 142 -3.46 -1.38 -11.71
CA GLN A 142 -4.12 -0.77 -12.88
C GLN A 142 -5.33 -1.60 -13.30
N ASP A 143 -5.12 -2.92 -13.41
CA ASP A 143 -6.15 -3.90 -13.73
C ASP A 143 -6.22 -4.98 -12.65
N ALA A 144 -7.33 -5.70 -12.60
CA ALA A 144 -7.44 -6.88 -11.74
C ALA A 144 -6.51 -7.98 -12.26
N VAL A 145 -5.79 -8.63 -11.34
CA VAL A 145 -4.91 -9.76 -11.68
C VAL A 145 -5.66 -11.06 -11.40
N PRO A 146 -5.95 -11.87 -12.44
CA PRO A 146 -6.66 -13.14 -12.25
C PRO A 146 -5.97 -14.05 -11.24
N GLY A 147 -6.77 -14.73 -10.41
CA GLY A 147 -6.26 -15.64 -9.38
C GLY A 147 -5.73 -14.94 -8.13
N THR A 148 -5.92 -13.62 -8.01
CA THR A 148 -5.52 -12.86 -6.82
C THR A 148 -6.70 -12.11 -6.20
N ASP A 149 -6.64 -11.97 -4.88
CA ASP A 149 -7.56 -11.10 -4.15
C ASP A 149 -6.97 -9.70 -4.00
N ALA A 150 -7.82 -8.70 -3.70
CA ALA A 150 -7.37 -7.33 -3.55
C ALA A 150 -8.02 -6.61 -2.36
N VAL A 151 -7.22 -5.90 -1.58
CA VAL A 151 -7.68 -4.92 -0.59
C VAL A 151 -7.30 -3.53 -1.06
N ARG A 152 -8.27 -2.64 -1.22
CA ARG A 152 -8.09 -1.32 -1.82
C ARG A 152 -8.56 -0.22 -0.87
N ASN A 153 -7.89 0.93 -0.93
CA ASN A 153 -8.40 2.16 -0.37
C ASN A 153 -9.17 2.95 -1.45
N LEU A 154 -10.21 3.67 -1.05
CA LEU A 154 -10.98 4.55 -1.94
C LEU A 154 -10.27 5.90 -2.13
N ASP A 155 -9.15 5.90 -2.86
CA ASP A 155 -8.24 7.04 -3.02
C ASP A 155 -8.92 8.31 -3.52
N GLN A 156 -9.83 8.21 -4.50
CA GLN A 156 -10.56 9.37 -5.02
C GLN A 156 -11.50 9.98 -3.98
N ALA A 157 -12.20 9.13 -3.21
CA ALA A 157 -13.06 9.59 -2.12
C ALA A 157 -12.24 10.27 -1.03
N GLY A 158 -11.08 9.72 -0.68
CA GLY A 158 -10.16 10.34 0.27
C GLY A 158 -9.64 11.71 -0.20
N ALA A 159 -9.28 11.83 -1.47
CA ALA A 159 -8.89 13.12 -2.04
C ALA A 159 -10.03 14.14 -2.00
N ALA A 160 -11.27 13.70 -2.30
CA ALA A 160 -12.45 14.55 -2.21
C ALA A 160 -12.70 15.06 -0.78
N LEU A 161 -12.44 14.23 0.27
CA LEU A 161 -12.50 14.68 1.67
C LEU A 161 -11.52 15.81 1.95
N ALA A 162 -10.29 15.72 1.46
CA ALA A 162 -9.27 16.75 1.64
C ALA A 162 -9.69 18.06 0.95
N VAL A 163 -10.18 17.99 -0.29
CA VAL A 163 -10.61 19.17 -1.06
C VAL A 163 -11.80 19.85 -0.38
N ARG A 164 -12.84 19.08 -0.02
CA ARG A 164 -14.02 19.63 0.70
C ARG A 164 -13.62 20.35 1.97
N HIS A 165 -12.79 19.73 2.79
CA HIS A 165 -12.30 20.35 4.02
C HIS A 165 -11.63 21.69 3.78
N LEU A 166 -10.75 21.79 2.77
CA LEU A 166 -10.08 23.04 2.44
C LEU A 166 -11.06 24.11 1.93
N VAL A 167 -12.03 23.70 1.10
CA VAL A 167 -13.06 24.61 0.58
C VAL A 167 -14.03 25.11 1.67
N GLU A 168 -14.42 24.23 2.59
CA GLU A 168 -15.23 24.56 3.78
C GLU A 168 -14.50 25.55 4.70
N ARG A 169 -13.16 25.48 4.75
CA ARG A 169 -12.32 26.46 5.45
C ARG A 169 -12.17 27.80 4.73
N GLY A 170 -12.74 27.95 3.54
CA GLY A 170 -12.71 29.19 2.76
C GLY A 170 -11.61 29.30 1.71
N HIS A 171 -10.80 28.26 1.53
CA HIS A 171 -9.80 28.24 0.45
C HIS A 171 -10.47 28.08 -0.92
N ARG A 172 -10.00 28.86 -1.90
CA ARG A 172 -10.51 28.82 -3.28
C ARG A 172 -9.42 28.59 -4.32
N ARG A 173 -8.17 28.69 -3.94
CA ARG A 173 -7.00 28.37 -4.77
C ARG A 173 -6.23 27.24 -4.11
N LEU A 174 -6.19 26.11 -4.79
CA LEU A 174 -5.69 24.85 -4.25
C LEU A 174 -4.52 24.33 -5.09
N ALA A 175 -3.58 23.67 -4.46
CA ALA A 175 -2.57 22.91 -5.15
C ALA A 175 -2.58 21.44 -4.70
N HIS A 176 -2.31 20.52 -5.63
CA HIS A 176 -2.01 19.13 -5.33
C HIS A 176 -0.54 18.86 -5.57
N VAL A 177 0.14 18.32 -4.55
CA VAL A 177 1.57 17.95 -4.64
C VAL A 177 1.70 16.44 -4.61
N THR A 178 2.38 15.88 -5.61
CA THR A 178 2.69 14.46 -5.66
C THR A 178 4.15 14.21 -6.01
N LEU A 179 4.79 13.26 -5.32
CA LEU A 179 6.18 12.82 -5.56
C LEU A 179 6.21 11.50 -6.34
N SER A 180 5.07 11.04 -6.89
CA SER A 180 4.96 9.72 -7.52
C SER A 180 3.86 9.67 -8.57
N THR A 181 4.10 8.91 -9.63
CA THR A 181 3.12 8.57 -10.68
C THR A 181 2.42 7.23 -10.45
N ARG A 182 2.67 6.57 -9.33
CA ARG A 182 2.10 5.25 -9.01
C ARG A 182 0.58 5.29 -8.90
N PRO A 183 -0.12 4.15 -9.05
CA PRO A 183 -1.59 4.12 -9.14
C PRO A 183 -2.31 4.82 -7.98
N GLY A 184 -1.92 4.62 -6.73
CA GLY A 184 -2.55 5.29 -5.58
C GLY A 184 -2.45 6.83 -5.65
N PRO A 185 -1.25 7.43 -5.71
CA PRO A 185 -1.07 8.86 -5.93
C PRO A 185 -1.76 9.40 -7.18
N ALA A 186 -1.76 8.66 -8.29
CA ALA A 186 -2.47 9.06 -9.52
C ALA A 186 -3.98 9.15 -9.30
N MET A 187 -4.58 8.22 -8.55
CA MET A 187 -6.00 8.25 -8.21
C MET A 187 -6.34 9.39 -7.25
N ARG A 188 -5.45 9.73 -6.29
CA ARG A 188 -5.62 10.89 -5.41
C ARG A 188 -5.58 12.20 -6.20
N ARG A 189 -4.66 12.29 -7.17
CA ARG A 189 -4.64 13.43 -8.12
C ARG A 189 -5.94 13.52 -8.92
N ALA A 190 -6.42 12.40 -9.46
CA ALA A 190 -7.68 12.37 -10.21
C ALA A 190 -8.87 12.80 -9.33
N GLY A 191 -8.94 12.31 -8.08
CA GLY A 191 -9.96 12.68 -7.12
C GLY A 191 -9.90 14.16 -6.72
N PHE A 192 -8.69 14.73 -6.56
CA PHE A 192 -8.48 16.15 -6.32
C PHE A 192 -9.06 17.01 -7.45
N LEU A 193 -8.72 16.67 -8.71
CA LEU A 193 -9.19 17.42 -9.88
C LEU A 193 -10.69 17.29 -10.07
N ALA A 194 -11.25 16.10 -9.93
CA ALA A 194 -12.68 15.85 -10.08
C ALA A 194 -13.50 16.61 -9.01
N GLU A 195 -13.04 16.63 -7.76
CA GLU A 195 -13.75 17.33 -6.70
C GLU A 195 -13.60 18.87 -6.83
N ALA A 196 -12.42 19.35 -7.27
CA ALA A 196 -12.22 20.77 -7.57
C ALA A 196 -13.16 21.22 -8.71
N GLU A 197 -13.32 20.41 -9.76
CA GLU A 197 -14.25 20.68 -10.86
C GLU A 197 -15.71 20.70 -10.38
N ARG A 198 -16.13 19.70 -9.60
CA ARG A 198 -17.46 19.62 -8.99
C ARG A 198 -17.81 20.87 -8.15
N LEU A 199 -16.80 21.47 -7.52
CA LEU A 199 -16.94 22.68 -6.71
C LEU A 199 -16.73 23.99 -7.49
N GLY A 200 -16.55 23.95 -8.82
CA GLY A 200 -16.31 25.13 -9.66
C GLY A 200 -14.94 25.77 -9.49
N LEU A 201 -13.95 25.02 -9.00
CA LEU A 201 -12.59 25.51 -8.71
C LEU A 201 -11.52 24.93 -9.67
N ARG A 202 -11.91 24.33 -10.80
CA ARG A 202 -10.97 23.65 -11.70
C ARG A 202 -9.83 24.56 -12.18
N GLU A 203 -10.15 25.80 -12.53
CA GLU A 203 -9.18 26.82 -13.00
C GLU A 203 -8.23 27.28 -11.86
N ASN A 204 -8.64 27.08 -10.62
CA ASN A 204 -7.91 27.43 -9.41
C ASN A 204 -7.23 26.21 -8.74
N ALA A 205 -7.17 25.08 -9.44
CA ALA A 205 -6.61 23.82 -8.97
C ALA A 205 -5.32 23.48 -9.73
N GLN A 206 -4.19 23.79 -9.11
CA GLN A 206 -2.85 23.51 -9.66
C GLN A 206 -2.41 22.09 -9.30
N VAL A 207 -1.62 21.47 -10.18
CA VAL A 207 -0.94 20.18 -9.91
C VAL A 207 0.57 20.37 -10.03
N ILE A 208 1.29 19.99 -8.98
CA ILE A 208 2.75 19.93 -8.92
C ILE A 208 3.15 18.45 -8.93
N GLY A 209 3.69 18.01 -10.06
CA GLY A 209 4.07 16.61 -10.30
C GLY A 209 5.47 16.25 -9.82
N PRO A 210 5.84 14.96 -9.87
CA PRO A 210 7.10 14.47 -9.32
C PRO A 210 8.34 14.99 -10.02
N GLU A 211 8.26 15.31 -11.32
CA GLU A 211 9.39 15.79 -12.12
C GLU A 211 9.86 17.19 -11.71
N SER A 212 8.95 18.01 -11.18
CA SER A 212 9.19 19.39 -10.76
C SER A 212 8.74 19.68 -9.33
N ALA A 213 8.60 18.66 -8.50
CA ALA A 213 7.99 18.80 -7.18
C ALA A 213 8.72 19.86 -6.32
N SER A 214 10.03 19.77 -6.19
CA SER A 214 10.83 20.70 -5.38
C SER A 214 10.73 22.14 -5.89
N GLU A 215 10.92 22.34 -7.19
CA GLU A 215 10.84 23.66 -7.81
C GLU A 215 9.42 24.22 -7.76
N GLY A 216 8.41 23.41 -8.05
CA GLY A 216 7.01 23.82 -8.04
C GLY A 216 6.53 24.21 -6.63
N ILE A 217 6.96 23.50 -5.59
CA ILE A 217 6.69 23.87 -4.19
C ILE A 217 7.36 25.21 -3.87
N ASP A 218 8.63 25.39 -4.23
CA ASP A 218 9.35 26.64 -3.99
C ASP A 218 8.70 27.82 -4.70
N LEU A 219 8.27 27.66 -5.95
CA LEU A 219 7.58 28.71 -6.72
C LEU A 219 6.27 29.11 -6.05
N LEU A 220 5.45 28.13 -5.61
CA LEU A 220 4.22 28.38 -4.87
C LEU A 220 4.49 29.13 -3.59
N LEU A 221 5.45 28.71 -2.78
CA LEU A 221 5.77 29.32 -1.49
C LEU A 221 6.34 30.75 -1.64
N ARG A 222 7.19 30.97 -2.64
CA ARG A 222 7.70 32.31 -2.97
C ARG A 222 6.59 33.26 -3.46
N ALA A 223 5.63 32.76 -4.25
CA ALA A 223 4.46 33.53 -4.67
C ALA A 223 3.61 33.93 -3.46
N LEU A 224 3.30 33.00 -2.55
CA LEU A 224 2.61 33.31 -1.29
C LEU A 224 3.35 34.36 -0.45
N ARG A 225 4.67 34.21 -0.30
CA ARG A 225 5.48 35.16 0.48
C ARG A 225 5.43 36.57 -0.08
N ARG A 226 5.41 36.69 -1.41
CA ARG A 226 5.28 37.99 -2.09
C ARG A 226 3.87 38.59 -2.04
N GLY A 227 2.90 37.84 -1.53
CA GLY A 227 1.49 38.27 -1.49
C GLY A 227 0.79 38.18 -2.84
N ASP A 228 1.24 37.32 -3.73
CA ASP A 228 0.60 37.08 -5.03
C ASP A 228 -0.85 36.64 -4.82
N PRO A 229 -1.85 37.42 -5.30
CA PRO A 229 -3.24 37.08 -5.09
C PRO A 229 -3.70 35.86 -5.86
N THR A 230 -2.90 35.34 -6.81
CA THR A 230 -3.21 34.14 -7.60
C THR A 230 -2.62 32.88 -7.01
N ALA A 231 -1.71 32.99 -6.03
CA ALA A 231 -1.06 31.85 -5.43
C ALA A 231 -2.04 30.91 -4.70
N PRO A 232 -1.88 29.58 -4.78
CA PRO A 232 -2.62 28.65 -3.95
C PRO A 232 -2.39 28.90 -2.46
N THR A 233 -3.47 28.93 -1.69
CA THR A 233 -3.45 29.12 -0.24
C THR A 233 -3.62 27.84 0.55
N ALA A 234 -3.83 26.74 -0.15
CA ALA A 234 -3.92 25.42 0.44
C ALA A 234 -3.33 24.36 -0.47
N VAL A 235 -2.68 23.39 0.15
CA VAL A 235 -2.05 22.22 -0.50
C VAL A 235 -2.69 20.94 0.01
N PHE A 236 -3.11 20.08 -0.92
CA PHE A 236 -3.34 18.67 -0.67
C PHE A 236 -2.15 17.87 -1.21
N ALA A 237 -1.37 17.28 -0.32
CA ALA A 237 -0.24 16.42 -0.68
C ALA A 237 -0.69 14.97 -0.84
N ALA A 238 -0.14 14.28 -1.82
CA ALA A 238 -0.53 12.90 -2.15
C ALA A 238 -0.26 11.89 -1.02
N ASN A 239 0.64 12.20 -0.09
CA ASN A 239 0.86 11.44 1.14
C ASN A 239 1.52 12.33 2.21
N ASP A 240 1.68 11.79 3.44
CA ASP A 240 2.28 12.54 4.55
C ASP A 240 3.75 12.91 4.28
N ILE A 241 4.50 12.07 3.56
CA ILE A 241 5.90 12.38 3.20
C ILE A 241 5.97 13.60 2.28
N ALA A 242 5.08 13.67 1.28
CA ALA A 242 4.99 14.84 0.41
C ALA A 242 4.50 16.08 1.18
N ALA A 243 3.60 15.92 2.15
CA ALA A 243 3.15 17.01 3.01
C ALA A 243 4.30 17.54 3.89
N VAL A 244 5.13 16.66 4.45
CA VAL A 244 6.31 17.05 5.25
C VAL A 244 7.30 17.83 4.41
N GLU A 245 7.53 17.47 3.15
CA GLU A 245 8.37 18.24 2.23
C GLU A 245 7.83 19.68 2.06
N VAL A 246 6.50 19.82 1.89
CA VAL A 246 5.86 21.15 1.82
C VAL A 246 6.06 21.93 3.12
N LEU A 247 5.86 21.28 4.28
CA LEU A 247 6.02 21.93 5.60
C LEU A 247 7.46 22.40 5.84
N HIS A 248 8.46 21.58 5.52
CA HIS A 248 9.87 21.96 5.67
C HIS A 248 10.23 23.13 4.78
N ARG A 249 9.87 23.09 3.50
CA ARG A 249 10.13 24.23 2.58
C ARG A 249 9.38 25.49 2.96
N ALA A 250 8.15 25.34 3.49
CA ALA A 250 7.41 26.49 4.01
C ALA A 250 8.15 27.15 5.18
N ALA A 251 8.66 26.35 6.12
CA ALA A 251 9.46 26.85 7.23
C ALA A 251 10.75 27.54 6.76
N ASP A 252 11.50 26.93 5.83
CA ASP A 252 12.72 27.49 5.27
C ASP A 252 12.50 28.83 4.56
N LEU A 253 11.34 28.99 3.91
CA LEU A 253 10.96 30.22 3.21
C LEU A 253 10.14 31.21 4.08
N GLY A 254 9.94 30.92 5.36
CA GLY A 254 9.19 31.77 6.27
C GLY A 254 7.69 31.91 5.92
N VAL A 255 7.08 30.87 5.36
CA VAL A 255 5.65 30.78 5.10
C VAL A 255 4.97 30.04 6.25
N GLU A 256 4.18 30.77 7.03
CA GLU A 256 3.52 30.18 8.22
C GLU A 256 2.38 29.22 7.84
N VAL A 257 2.43 28.02 8.43
CA VAL A 257 1.36 27.01 8.36
C VAL A 257 0.72 26.91 9.75
N PRO A 258 -0.60 27.05 9.90
CA PRO A 258 -1.61 27.20 8.82
C PRO A 258 -1.92 28.66 8.43
N ALA A 259 -1.33 29.68 9.05
CA ALA A 259 -1.78 31.06 8.93
C ALA A 259 -1.78 31.62 7.49
N ARG A 260 -0.82 31.22 6.67
CA ARG A 260 -0.71 31.62 5.25
C ARG A 260 -0.93 30.50 4.27
N LEU A 261 -0.66 29.26 4.67
CA LEU A 261 -0.80 28.07 3.85
C LEU A 261 -1.42 26.95 4.68
N SER A 262 -2.55 26.42 4.25
CA SER A 262 -3.09 25.17 4.79
C SER A 262 -2.48 23.96 4.07
N VAL A 263 -2.14 22.91 4.83
CA VAL A 263 -1.56 21.67 4.27
C VAL A 263 -2.36 20.46 4.76
N VAL A 264 -2.82 19.65 3.83
CA VAL A 264 -3.47 18.34 4.08
C VAL A 264 -2.59 17.24 3.51
N GLY A 265 -2.28 16.23 4.31
CA GLY A 265 -1.59 15.01 3.90
C GLY A 265 -2.53 13.86 3.57
N TYR A 266 -1.94 12.70 3.39
CA TYR A 266 -2.64 11.43 3.17
C TYR A 266 -1.81 10.31 3.80
N ASP A 267 -2.43 9.29 4.33
CA ASP A 267 -1.99 8.15 5.12
C ASP A 267 -2.32 8.32 6.60
N SER A 268 -2.22 9.51 7.17
CA SER A 268 -2.32 9.81 8.62
C SER A 268 -1.41 8.88 9.44
N SER A 269 -0.17 8.72 8.97
CA SER A 269 0.86 7.90 9.60
C SER A 269 1.39 8.56 10.89
N ALA A 270 2.28 7.85 11.61
CA ALA A 270 2.94 8.42 12.78
C ALA A 270 3.66 9.75 12.50
N VAL A 271 4.15 9.94 11.26
CA VAL A 271 4.78 11.19 10.82
C VAL A 271 3.85 12.39 10.99
N ALA A 272 2.54 12.22 10.71
CA ALA A 272 1.56 13.31 10.84
C ALA A 272 1.44 13.85 12.28
N LEU A 273 1.82 13.07 13.29
CA LEU A 273 1.79 13.44 14.70
C LEU A 273 3.14 13.96 15.22
N THR A 274 4.24 13.75 14.48
CA THR A 274 5.58 14.17 14.92
C THR A 274 6.02 15.52 14.37
N VAL A 275 5.47 15.92 13.21
CA VAL A 275 5.76 17.23 12.61
C VAL A 275 5.04 18.38 13.30
N ARG A 276 5.54 19.60 13.09
CA ARG A 276 4.88 20.83 13.56
C ARG A 276 4.65 21.80 12.40
N PRO A 277 3.39 22.30 12.27
CA PRO A 277 2.18 21.91 13.00
C PRO A 277 1.82 20.43 12.77
N HIS A 278 1.05 19.81 13.70
CA HIS A 278 0.54 18.44 13.47
C HIS A 278 -0.30 18.40 12.19
N LEU A 279 -0.05 17.39 11.37
CA LEU A 279 -0.58 17.33 10.01
C LEU A 279 -2.04 16.84 9.98
N THR A 280 -2.95 17.69 9.50
CA THR A 280 -4.27 17.26 9.00
C THR A 280 -4.05 16.30 7.86
N SER A 281 -4.60 15.09 7.94
CA SER A 281 -4.32 14.06 6.96
C SER A 281 -5.49 13.10 6.77
N VAL A 282 -5.68 12.60 5.56
CA VAL A 282 -6.65 11.56 5.25
C VAL A 282 -6.10 10.23 5.75
N ASN A 283 -6.78 9.63 6.72
CA ASN A 283 -6.41 8.32 7.24
C ASN A 283 -6.91 7.24 6.28
N GLN A 284 -5.99 6.43 5.78
CA GLN A 284 -6.29 5.09 5.30
C GLN A 284 -6.28 4.16 6.53
N PRO A 285 -7.29 3.35 6.79
CA PRO A 285 -7.27 2.42 7.93
C PRO A 285 -6.31 1.24 7.65
N ARG A 286 -5.01 1.51 7.68
CA ARG A 286 -3.92 0.61 7.23
C ARG A 286 -3.90 -0.73 7.97
N GLN A 287 -4.05 -0.70 9.30
CA GLN A 287 -4.13 -1.95 10.08
C GLN A 287 -5.35 -2.79 9.68
N GLU A 288 -6.50 -2.14 9.42
CA GLU A 288 -7.69 -2.82 8.94
C GLU A 288 -7.48 -3.42 7.54
N MET A 289 -6.77 -2.72 6.66
CA MET A 289 -6.38 -3.28 5.35
C MET A 289 -5.54 -4.55 5.52
N GLY A 290 -4.58 -4.53 6.43
CA GLY A 290 -3.74 -5.69 6.75
C GLY A 290 -4.55 -6.85 7.30
N LYS A 291 -5.44 -6.57 8.25
CA LYS A 291 -6.36 -7.56 8.84
C LYS A 291 -7.26 -8.20 7.78
N LEU A 292 -7.92 -7.40 6.94
CA LEU A 292 -8.76 -7.89 5.86
C LEU A 292 -7.98 -8.78 4.89
N ALA A 293 -6.75 -8.41 4.55
CA ALA A 293 -5.92 -9.22 3.67
C ALA A 293 -5.57 -10.59 4.28
N ALA A 294 -5.25 -10.65 5.57
CA ALA A 294 -4.99 -11.91 6.26
C ALA A 294 -6.26 -12.78 6.33
N GLN A 295 -7.44 -12.20 6.56
CA GLN A 295 -8.72 -12.90 6.55
C GLN A 295 -9.05 -13.46 5.18
N MET A 296 -8.91 -12.66 4.10
CA MET A 296 -9.13 -13.09 2.72
C MET A 296 -8.18 -14.23 2.35
N LEU A 297 -6.90 -14.15 2.78
CA LEU A 297 -5.93 -15.22 2.56
C LEU A 297 -6.37 -16.51 3.27
N ARG A 298 -6.83 -16.42 4.52
CA ARG A 298 -7.37 -17.56 5.26
C ARG A 298 -8.57 -18.21 4.55
N GLU A 299 -9.48 -17.41 4.00
CA GLU A 299 -10.64 -17.93 3.26
C GLU A 299 -10.19 -18.73 2.02
N ARG A 300 -9.18 -18.25 1.30
CA ARG A 300 -8.54 -18.99 0.19
C ARG A 300 -7.91 -20.30 0.67
N LEU A 301 -7.19 -20.26 1.78
CA LEU A 301 -6.60 -21.47 2.39
C LEU A 301 -7.64 -22.47 2.87
N ALA A 302 -8.83 -21.97 3.28
CA ALA A 302 -9.97 -22.79 3.66
C ALA A 302 -10.80 -23.34 2.45
N GLY A 303 -10.44 -22.94 1.21
CA GLY A 303 -11.03 -23.50 -0.01
C GLY A 303 -11.91 -22.57 -0.82
N ARG A 304 -11.94 -21.25 -0.54
CA ARG A 304 -12.59 -20.29 -1.45
C ARG A 304 -11.85 -20.29 -2.80
N ASP A 305 -12.56 -20.50 -3.89
CA ASP A 305 -12.01 -20.75 -5.25
C ASP A 305 -12.15 -19.56 -6.21
N HIS A 306 -12.84 -18.48 -5.81
CA HIS A 306 -13.05 -17.29 -6.62
C HIS A 306 -12.28 -16.08 -6.06
N ASP A 307 -11.95 -15.14 -6.95
CA ASP A 307 -11.28 -13.88 -6.61
C ASP A 307 -12.25 -12.96 -5.86
N ALA A 308 -11.72 -12.26 -4.85
CA ALA A 308 -12.47 -11.31 -4.05
C ALA A 308 -11.76 -9.96 -3.94
N SER A 309 -12.52 -8.90 -3.73
CA SER A 309 -11.96 -7.60 -3.42
C SER A 309 -12.71 -6.93 -2.28
N ALA A 310 -11.97 -6.28 -1.40
CA ALA A 310 -12.48 -5.45 -0.33
C ALA A 310 -11.99 -4.01 -0.49
N SER A 311 -12.80 -3.06 -0.07
CA SER A 311 -12.41 -1.64 -0.03
C SER A 311 -12.58 -1.09 1.36
N VAL A 312 -11.67 -0.20 1.77
CA VAL A 312 -11.75 0.52 3.05
C VAL A 312 -12.04 2.00 2.81
N GLU A 313 -12.90 2.56 3.67
CA GLU A 313 -13.29 3.96 3.61
C GLU A 313 -12.23 4.84 4.27
N PRO A 314 -11.74 5.88 3.58
CA PRO A 314 -10.84 6.86 4.16
C PRO A 314 -11.59 7.83 5.08
N VAL A 315 -10.90 8.34 6.11
CA VAL A 315 -11.45 9.31 7.06
C VAL A 315 -10.48 10.47 7.23
N LEU A 316 -10.93 11.71 7.13
CA LEU A 316 -10.08 12.87 7.40
C LEU A 316 -9.83 13.02 8.91
N ARG A 317 -8.57 13.15 9.29
CA ARG A 317 -8.11 13.49 10.65
C ARG A 317 -7.64 14.94 10.66
N ILE A 318 -8.49 15.83 11.16
CA ILE A 318 -8.21 17.27 11.26
C ILE A 318 -7.26 17.50 12.45
N ARG A 319 -6.21 18.31 12.21
CA ARG A 319 -5.18 18.71 13.16
C ARG A 319 -4.81 20.19 12.93
N ASP A 320 -3.56 20.57 13.21
CA ASP A 320 -3.12 21.96 13.31
C ASP A 320 -2.66 22.58 11.98
N SER A 321 -2.42 21.77 10.93
CA SER A 321 -1.85 22.25 9.66
C SER A 321 -2.86 22.89 8.71
N THR A 322 -4.14 23.02 9.10
CA THR A 322 -5.17 23.66 8.30
C THR A 322 -5.88 24.75 9.12
N GLY A 323 -5.99 25.95 8.55
CA GLY A 323 -6.64 27.12 9.12
C GLY A 323 -7.72 27.70 8.19
N PRO A 324 -8.28 28.86 8.53
CA PRO A 324 -9.21 29.57 7.65
C PRO A 324 -8.49 30.05 6.39
N GLY A 325 -9.18 29.99 5.26
CA GLY A 325 -8.73 30.59 4.01
C GLY A 325 -8.76 32.14 4.09
N PRO A 326 -8.12 32.81 3.15
CA PRO A 326 -8.18 34.28 3.08
C PRO A 326 -9.65 34.70 3.01
N ALA A 327 -10.02 35.72 3.82
CA ALA A 327 -11.34 36.32 3.69
C ALA A 327 -11.55 36.75 2.24
N LEU A 328 -12.64 36.31 1.62
CA LEU A 328 -13.06 36.86 0.34
C LEU A 328 -13.21 38.35 0.55
N SER A 329 -12.32 39.15 -0.04
CA SER A 329 -12.57 40.60 -0.14
C SER A 329 -13.96 40.73 -0.75
N ALA A 330 -14.92 41.26 0.02
CA ALA A 330 -16.24 41.60 -0.48
C ALA A 330 -15.99 42.40 -1.76
N GLY A 331 -16.39 41.86 -2.92
CA GLY A 331 -16.23 42.52 -4.18
C GLY A 331 -16.78 43.91 -4.03
N ALA A 332 -16.00 44.90 -4.42
CA ALA A 332 -16.47 46.26 -4.59
C ALA A 332 -17.75 46.19 -5.43
N ALA A 333 -18.89 46.32 -4.78
CA ALA A 333 -20.09 46.70 -5.44
C ALA A 333 -19.78 48.10 -5.99
N GLU A 334 -19.37 48.18 -7.23
CA GLU A 334 -19.35 49.42 -7.95
C GLU A 334 -20.76 49.96 -7.93
N SER A 335 -20.95 50.96 -7.05
CA SER A 335 -22.00 51.92 -7.16
C SER A 335 -21.80 52.69 -8.46
N GLY A 336 -22.39 52.17 -9.56
CA GLY A 336 -22.62 52.95 -10.76
C GLY A 336 -23.86 53.79 -10.53
N VAL A 337 -23.65 55.06 -10.39
CA VAL A 337 -24.67 56.11 -10.62
C VAL A 337 -24.67 56.47 -12.09
#